data_d919648ec1bd689a9709d200f59345ee
#
_entry.id   d919648ec1bd689a9709d200f59345ee
#
_cell.length_a   1.000
_cell.length_b   1.000
_cell.length_c   1.000
_cell.angle_alpha   90.00
_cell.angle_beta   90.00
_cell.angle_gamma   90.00
#
_symmetry.space_group_name_H-M   'P 1'
#
loop_
_entity.id
_entity.type
_entity.pdbx_description
1 polymer ?
#
loop_
_entity_poly.entity_id
_entity_poly.type
_entity_poly.pdbx_seq_one_letter_code
_entity_poly.pdbx_strand_id
1 'polypeptide(L)'
;MHIPAVQGTIGIMTAPKNPTEFNTMIDAVTKTFVIAHDQDMDEHLAQALVFNAGRLAWRMREAGVQTEQKTSISDVVTDADHAAERFVAGALAALRPEDGIVGEEGTNAASTSGRTWVVDPVDGTYNFSCGSDYWCSALALVTGDPSNPEQLHFGAVHRPAMGYTWFGGPGIPTTRDAKPLPELHDVPLSHTGLGTYLHPTYLGQVEVRNAWLSVSTRCASIRMLGAGSVDLAGVAEGTLGAWMQHSVADWDWLPGRALVEGVGGTCVTIPAGGVNWHIAGNATVVSEIQHALSESMSAVE
;
A
#
# COMPACT_ATOMS: atom_id res chain seq x y z
N MET A 1 -4.64 -20.85 51.39
CA MET A 1 -5.54 -21.18 50.26
C MET A 1 -4.74 -21.04 48.99
N HIS A 2 -4.30 -22.16 48.41
CA HIS A 2 -3.42 -22.21 47.26
C HIS A 2 -4.30 -22.32 46.02
N ILE A 3 -4.20 -21.36 45.13
CA ILE A 3 -4.86 -21.40 43.78
C ILE A 3 -3.91 -22.08 42.83
N PRO A 4 -4.24 -23.21 42.18
CA PRO A 4 -3.40 -23.82 41.24
C PRO A 4 -3.38 -23.01 39.92
N ALA A 5 -2.19 -22.72 39.41
CA ALA A 5 -1.98 -22.13 38.10
C ALA A 5 -2.43 -23.12 37.03
N VAL A 6 -3.42 -22.73 36.22
CA VAL A 6 -3.78 -23.46 35.00
C VAL A 6 -2.74 -23.12 33.94
N GLN A 7 -1.78 -24.01 33.73
CA GLN A 7 -0.91 -24.00 32.57
C GLN A 7 -1.68 -24.53 31.37
N GLY A 8 -2.39 -23.65 30.68
CA GLY A 8 -2.87 -23.89 29.33
C GLY A 8 -1.70 -23.74 28.36
N THR A 9 -1.13 -24.85 27.91
CA THR A 9 -0.16 -24.88 26.81
C THR A 9 -0.90 -24.48 25.53
N ILE A 10 -0.80 -23.20 25.15
CA ILE A 10 -1.18 -22.77 23.80
C ILE A 10 -0.16 -23.49 22.88
N GLY A 11 -0.63 -24.46 22.12
CA GLY A 11 0.19 -25.18 21.17
C GLY A 11 0.85 -24.16 20.24
N ILE A 12 2.18 -24.05 20.32
CA ILE A 12 2.98 -23.31 19.36
C ILE A 12 2.75 -24.03 18.03
N MET A 13 2.01 -23.41 17.10
CA MET A 13 1.94 -23.91 15.74
C MET A 13 3.38 -23.86 15.21
N THR A 14 3.97 -25.03 15.03
CA THR A 14 5.26 -25.16 14.36
C THR A 14 5.10 -24.67 12.92
N ALA A 15 6.06 -23.87 12.44
CA ALA A 15 6.06 -23.41 11.06
C ALA A 15 5.92 -24.61 10.11
N PRO A 16 5.13 -24.47 9.01
CA PRO A 16 4.95 -25.53 8.02
C PRO A 16 6.31 -25.96 7.46
N LYS A 17 6.50 -27.26 7.29
CA LYS A 17 7.80 -27.84 6.88
C LYS A 17 7.93 -28.03 5.37
N ASN A 18 6.84 -27.84 4.63
CA ASN A 18 6.82 -28.01 3.17
C ASN A 18 5.67 -27.19 2.55
N PRO A 19 5.72 -26.91 1.22
CA PRO A 19 4.73 -26.10 0.52
C PRO A 19 3.28 -26.61 0.67
N THR A 20 3.07 -27.93 0.78
CA THR A 20 1.73 -28.52 0.91
C THR A 20 1.11 -28.20 2.28
N GLU A 21 1.88 -28.34 3.37
CA GLU A 21 1.44 -27.98 4.73
C GLU A 21 1.14 -26.49 4.83
N PHE A 22 1.96 -25.68 4.17
CA PHE A 22 1.82 -24.25 4.13
C PHE A 22 0.52 -23.84 3.42
N ASN A 23 0.27 -24.37 2.23
CA ASN A 23 -0.96 -24.13 1.50
C ASN A 23 -2.20 -24.56 2.28
N THR A 24 -2.14 -25.70 2.95
CA THR A 24 -3.23 -26.21 3.80
C THR A 24 -3.53 -25.27 4.97
N MET A 25 -2.47 -24.67 5.56
CA MET A 25 -2.64 -23.69 6.63
C MET A 25 -3.32 -22.40 6.12
N ILE A 26 -2.90 -21.88 4.96
CA ILE A 26 -3.53 -20.69 4.36
C ILE A 26 -5.00 -20.96 4.06
N ASP A 27 -5.32 -22.11 3.47
CA ASP A 27 -6.69 -22.49 3.15
C ASP A 27 -7.57 -22.59 4.42
N ALA A 28 -7.02 -23.08 5.53
CA ALA A 28 -7.72 -23.15 6.81
C ALA A 28 -7.96 -21.75 7.41
N VAL A 29 -6.97 -20.85 7.33
CA VAL A 29 -7.07 -19.46 7.77
C VAL A 29 -8.12 -18.73 6.92
N THR A 30 -8.07 -18.89 5.60
CA THR A 30 -9.02 -18.30 4.66
C THR A 30 -10.46 -18.75 4.94
N LYS A 31 -10.68 -20.07 5.14
CA LYS A 31 -12.01 -20.59 5.47
C LYS A 31 -12.57 -20.01 6.78
N THR A 32 -11.72 -19.91 7.80
CA THR A 32 -12.11 -19.33 9.09
C THR A 32 -12.47 -17.86 8.95
N PHE A 33 -11.66 -17.12 8.17
CA PHE A 33 -11.91 -15.71 7.86
C PHE A 33 -13.23 -15.52 7.11
N VAL A 34 -13.49 -16.31 6.06
CA VAL A 34 -14.73 -16.25 5.27
C VAL A 34 -15.96 -16.45 6.16
N ILE A 35 -15.93 -17.44 7.07
CA ILE A 35 -17.06 -17.69 7.99
C ILE A 35 -17.28 -16.49 8.94
N ALA A 36 -16.20 -15.85 9.39
CA ALA A 36 -16.29 -14.73 10.32
C ALA A 36 -16.78 -13.43 9.68
N HIS A 37 -16.57 -13.27 8.36
CA HIS A 37 -16.79 -12.02 7.63
C HIS A 37 -17.83 -12.13 6.50
N ASP A 38 -18.70 -13.17 6.50
CA ASP A 38 -19.67 -13.42 5.44
C ASP A 38 -20.77 -12.34 5.31
N GLN A 39 -21.03 -11.61 6.42
CA GLN A 39 -22.01 -10.52 6.48
C GLN A 39 -21.37 -9.12 6.51
N ASP A 40 -20.06 -9.03 6.41
CA ASP A 40 -19.38 -7.73 6.47
C ASP A 40 -19.64 -6.91 5.20
N MET A 41 -19.83 -5.60 5.39
CA MET A 41 -19.80 -4.62 4.32
C MET A 41 -18.37 -4.48 3.81
N ASP A 42 -18.22 -3.98 2.58
CA ASP A 42 -16.92 -3.89 1.90
C ASP A 42 -15.88 -3.12 2.71
N GLU A 43 -16.30 -2.06 3.42
CA GLU A 43 -15.43 -1.22 4.24
C GLU A 43 -14.83 -1.97 5.44
N HIS A 44 -15.62 -2.82 6.10
CA HIS A 44 -15.13 -3.67 7.20
C HIS A 44 -14.28 -4.81 6.67
N LEU A 45 -14.72 -5.44 5.58
CA LEU A 45 -14.00 -6.51 4.92
C LEU A 45 -12.61 -6.05 4.48
N ALA A 46 -12.50 -4.86 3.87
CA ALA A 46 -11.23 -4.28 3.43
C ALA A 46 -10.22 -4.16 4.60
N GLN A 47 -10.65 -3.57 5.71
CA GLN A 47 -9.81 -3.40 6.90
C GLN A 47 -9.40 -4.75 7.50
N ALA A 48 -10.33 -5.71 7.57
CA ALA A 48 -10.06 -7.06 8.07
C ALA A 48 -9.08 -7.82 7.18
N LEU A 49 -9.18 -7.67 5.84
CA LEU A 49 -8.29 -8.29 4.87
C LEU A 49 -6.84 -7.79 5.04
N VAL A 50 -6.60 -6.47 5.00
CA VAL A 50 -5.24 -5.93 5.15
C VAL A 50 -4.64 -6.24 6.53
N PHE A 51 -5.45 -6.20 7.59
CA PHE A 51 -5.01 -6.57 8.93
C PHE A 51 -4.55 -8.02 9.01
N ASN A 52 -5.32 -8.97 8.46
CA ASN A 52 -4.98 -10.39 8.52
C ASN A 52 -3.85 -10.75 7.57
N ALA A 53 -3.80 -10.15 6.35
CA ALA A 53 -2.70 -10.29 5.41
C ALA A 53 -1.38 -9.82 6.02
N GLY A 54 -1.34 -8.62 6.58
CA GLY A 54 -0.16 -8.09 7.24
C GLY A 54 0.29 -8.93 8.44
N ARG A 55 -0.64 -9.43 9.26
CA ARG A 55 -0.30 -10.34 10.36
C ARG A 55 0.21 -11.69 9.89
N LEU A 56 -0.32 -12.20 8.80
CA LEU A 56 0.18 -13.45 8.19
C LEU A 56 1.63 -13.26 7.73
N ALA A 57 1.89 -12.21 6.94
CA ALA A 57 3.23 -11.87 6.48
C ALA A 57 4.21 -11.65 7.64
N TRP A 58 3.81 -10.91 8.67
CA TRP A 58 4.63 -10.70 9.87
C TRP A 58 5.05 -12.00 10.53
N ARG A 59 4.09 -12.91 10.79
CA ARG A 59 4.38 -14.21 11.42
C ARG A 59 5.29 -15.09 10.56
N MET A 60 5.12 -15.03 9.25
CA MET A 60 5.99 -15.76 8.33
C MET A 60 7.41 -15.21 8.38
N ARG A 61 7.58 -13.89 8.39
CA ARG A 61 8.91 -13.27 8.56
C ARG A 61 9.59 -13.72 9.86
N GLU A 62 8.87 -13.74 10.98
CA GLU A 62 9.40 -14.23 12.27
C GLU A 62 9.79 -15.72 12.24
N ALA A 63 9.08 -16.53 11.45
CA ALA A 63 9.39 -17.95 11.26
C ALA A 63 10.54 -18.21 10.27
N GLY A 64 11.00 -17.16 9.56
CA GLY A 64 12.00 -17.23 8.49
C GLY A 64 11.37 -17.49 7.12
N VAL A 65 11.43 -16.49 6.25
CA VAL A 65 10.91 -16.56 4.87
C VAL A 65 12.03 -16.85 3.88
N GLN A 66 11.68 -17.50 2.77
CA GLN A 66 12.53 -17.54 1.59
C GLN A 66 12.31 -16.26 0.78
N THR A 67 13.37 -15.74 0.19
CA THR A 67 13.35 -14.54 -0.63
C THR A 67 13.86 -14.87 -2.02
N GLU A 68 13.12 -14.48 -3.05
CA GLU A 68 13.52 -14.60 -4.45
C GLU A 68 13.65 -13.21 -5.08
N GLN A 69 14.57 -13.06 -6.05
CA GLN A 69 14.71 -11.83 -6.83
C GLN A 69 13.85 -11.95 -8.10
N LYS A 70 13.00 -10.95 -8.37
CA LYS A 70 12.19 -10.86 -9.59
C LYS A 70 13.04 -10.37 -10.78
N THR A 71 13.31 -9.07 -10.85
CA THR A 71 13.98 -8.44 -12.00
C THR A 71 15.30 -7.77 -11.64
N SER A 72 15.51 -7.41 -10.38
CA SER A 72 16.73 -6.73 -9.90
C SER A 72 17.04 -7.12 -8.45
N ILE A 73 18.21 -6.67 -7.94
CA ILE A 73 18.62 -6.90 -6.55
C ILE A 73 17.62 -6.31 -5.54
N SER A 74 16.95 -5.24 -5.91
CA SER A 74 15.95 -4.55 -5.07
C SER A 74 14.50 -4.94 -5.37
N ASP A 75 14.27 -5.68 -6.45
CA ASP A 75 12.96 -6.22 -6.81
C ASP A 75 12.89 -7.66 -6.33
N VAL A 76 12.38 -7.84 -5.13
CA VAL A 76 12.32 -9.13 -4.42
C VAL A 76 10.87 -9.51 -4.14
N VAL A 77 10.65 -10.81 -4.04
CA VAL A 77 9.40 -11.40 -3.56
C VAL A 77 9.73 -12.40 -2.48
N THR A 78 8.84 -12.59 -1.55
CA THR A 78 8.99 -13.60 -0.49
C THR A 78 7.80 -14.56 -0.50
N ASP A 79 7.99 -15.72 0.14
CA ASP A 79 6.87 -16.65 0.38
C ASP A 79 5.71 -15.96 1.13
N ALA A 80 6.00 -14.88 1.88
CA ALA A 80 5.00 -14.14 2.62
C ALA A 80 4.09 -13.30 1.70
N ASP A 81 4.65 -12.71 0.64
CA ASP A 81 3.88 -11.97 -0.37
C ASP A 81 2.87 -12.89 -1.04
N HIS A 82 3.34 -14.01 -1.59
CA HIS A 82 2.46 -15.01 -2.22
C HIS A 82 1.40 -15.58 -1.26
N ALA A 83 1.76 -15.82 0.00
CA ALA A 83 0.84 -16.33 1.00
C ALA A 83 -0.24 -15.32 1.36
N ALA A 84 0.14 -14.07 1.56
CA ALA A 84 -0.78 -13.01 1.90
C ALA A 84 -1.71 -12.68 0.73
N GLU A 85 -1.20 -12.64 -0.52
CA GLU A 85 -2.05 -12.48 -1.70
C GLU A 85 -3.02 -13.65 -1.88
N ARG A 86 -2.56 -14.90 -1.76
CA ARG A 86 -3.42 -16.08 -1.81
C ARG A 86 -4.55 -16.04 -0.78
N PHE A 87 -4.25 -15.61 0.45
CA PHE A 87 -5.24 -15.43 1.50
C PHE A 87 -6.31 -14.40 1.09
N VAL A 88 -5.88 -13.19 0.66
CA VAL A 88 -6.79 -12.11 0.25
C VAL A 88 -7.63 -12.54 -0.94
N ALA A 89 -7.01 -13.09 -1.98
CA ALA A 89 -7.69 -13.55 -3.18
C ALA A 89 -8.71 -14.66 -2.89
N GLY A 90 -8.34 -15.64 -2.07
CA GLY A 90 -9.24 -16.72 -1.66
C GLY A 90 -10.44 -16.24 -0.85
N ALA A 91 -10.23 -15.27 0.05
CA ALA A 91 -11.32 -14.66 0.81
C ALA A 91 -12.26 -13.84 -0.09
N LEU A 92 -11.72 -12.99 -0.98
CA LEU A 92 -12.51 -12.20 -1.91
C LEU A 92 -13.29 -13.07 -2.92
N ALA A 93 -12.68 -14.11 -3.47
CA ALA A 93 -13.35 -15.04 -4.36
C ALA A 93 -14.57 -15.73 -3.70
N ALA A 94 -14.53 -15.96 -2.39
CA ALA A 94 -15.64 -16.54 -1.65
C ALA A 94 -16.70 -15.51 -1.24
N LEU A 95 -16.31 -14.29 -0.84
CA LEU A 95 -17.18 -13.26 -0.26
C LEU A 95 -17.71 -12.28 -1.32
N ARG A 96 -16.99 -12.09 -2.41
CA ARG A 96 -17.29 -11.14 -3.50
C ARG A 96 -17.05 -11.79 -4.87
N PRO A 97 -17.73 -12.91 -5.18
CA PRO A 97 -17.43 -13.74 -6.36
C PRO A 97 -17.65 -13.03 -7.71
N GLU A 98 -18.37 -11.91 -7.73
CA GLU A 98 -18.62 -11.12 -8.95
C GLU A 98 -17.59 -10.02 -9.18
N ASP A 99 -16.79 -9.67 -8.13
CA ASP A 99 -15.78 -8.63 -8.23
C ASP A 99 -14.48 -9.18 -8.85
N GLY A 100 -13.78 -8.30 -9.56
CA GLY A 100 -12.44 -8.59 -10.06
C GLY A 100 -11.40 -8.46 -8.96
N ILE A 101 -10.23 -9.05 -9.18
CA ILE A 101 -9.06 -8.96 -8.29
C ILE A 101 -7.83 -8.74 -9.16
N VAL A 102 -7.02 -7.75 -8.82
CA VAL A 102 -5.69 -7.51 -9.41
C VAL A 102 -4.70 -7.42 -8.26
N GLY A 103 -3.75 -8.35 -8.20
CA GLY A 103 -2.71 -8.42 -7.18
C GLY A 103 -1.31 -8.28 -7.77
N GLU A 104 -0.37 -7.79 -6.97
CA GLU A 104 1.04 -7.64 -7.36
C GLU A 104 1.68 -8.98 -7.74
N GLU A 105 1.36 -10.05 -7.01
CA GLU A 105 1.99 -11.37 -7.16
C GLU A 105 1.32 -12.24 -8.24
N GLY A 106 0.47 -11.62 -9.05
CA GLY A 106 -0.06 -12.21 -10.27
C GLY A 106 -1.50 -12.70 -10.17
N THR A 107 -2.19 -12.53 -9.05
CA THR A 107 -3.63 -12.77 -9.00
C THR A 107 -4.34 -11.81 -9.95
N ASN A 108 -5.07 -12.36 -10.91
CA ASN A 108 -5.85 -11.59 -11.86
C ASN A 108 -7.17 -12.34 -12.14
N ALA A 109 -8.27 -11.86 -11.60
CA ALA A 109 -9.61 -12.37 -11.81
C ALA A 109 -10.48 -11.28 -12.45
N ALA A 110 -11.13 -11.59 -13.55
CA ALA A 110 -12.00 -10.65 -14.25
C ALA A 110 -13.27 -10.35 -13.44
N SER A 111 -13.68 -9.08 -13.45
CA SER A 111 -14.92 -8.63 -12.82
C SER A 111 -16.14 -8.91 -13.68
N THR A 112 -17.26 -9.30 -13.05
CA THR A 112 -18.60 -9.31 -13.67
C THR A 112 -19.50 -8.24 -13.08
N SER A 113 -19.15 -7.69 -11.91
CA SER A 113 -19.85 -6.57 -11.26
C SER A 113 -19.42 -5.19 -11.78
N GLY A 114 -18.29 -5.10 -12.49
CA GLY A 114 -17.62 -3.85 -12.87
C GLY A 114 -16.69 -3.31 -11.77
N ARG A 115 -16.62 -3.95 -10.59
CA ARG A 115 -15.76 -3.57 -9.47
C ARG A 115 -14.51 -4.45 -9.44
N THR A 116 -13.39 -3.89 -9.03
CA THR A 116 -12.10 -4.60 -8.92
C THR A 116 -11.39 -4.23 -7.61
N TRP A 117 -10.97 -5.26 -6.87
CA TRP A 117 -10.08 -5.13 -5.71
C TRP A 117 -8.64 -5.13 -6.20
N VAL A 118 -7.91 -4.08 -5.85
CA VAL A 118 -6.50 -3.92 -6.19
C VAL A 118 -5.70 -4.13 -4.92
N VAL A 119 -4.77 -5.09 -4.94
CA VAL A 119 -4.15 -5.64 -3.71
C VAL A 119 -2.64 -5.62 -3.82
N ASP A 120 -2.00 -5.02 -2.82
CA ASP A 120 -0.59 -5.20 -2.49
C ASP A 120 -0.49 -5.85 -1.10
N PRO A 121 -0.16 -7.13 -1.03
CA PRO A 121 -0.13 -7.83 0.25
C PRO A 121 1.04 -7.42 1.14
N VAL A 122 2.16 -6.98 0.55
CA VAL A 122 3.39 -6.55 1.26
C VAL A 122 4.06 -5.37 0.53
N ASP A 123 3.44 -4.18 0.58
CA ASP A 123 4.07 -2.96 0.07
C ASP A 123 5.35 -2.66 0.87
N GLY A 124 6.45 -2.59 0.15
CA GLY A 124 7.80 -2.46 0.71
C GLY A 124 8.49 -3.80 0.93
N THR A 125 8.36 -4.76 0.01
CA THR A 125 8.95 -6.10 0.09
C THR A 125 10.47 -6.08 0.31
N TYR A 126 11.19 -5.12 -0.28
CA TYR A 126 12.63 -4.97 -0.01
C TYR A 126 12.89 -4.64 1.47
N ASN A 127 12.15 -3.69 2.05
CA ASN A 127 12.21 -3.38 3.47
C ASN A 127 11.86 -4.59 4.33
N PHE A 128 10.78 -5.29 3.97
CA PHE A 128 10.32 -6.49 4.63
C PHE A 128 11.43 -7.56 4.66
N SER A 129 12.06 -7.83 3.52
CA SER A 129 13.12 -8.84 3.38
C SER A 129 14.40 -8.51 4.16
N CYS A 130 14.70 -7.21 4.31
CA CYS A 130 15.83 -6.72 5.09
C CYS A 130 15.54 -6.62 6.60
N GLY A 131 14.33 -7.01 7.06
CA GLY A 131 13.95 -6.92 8.47
C GLY A 131 13.53 -5.53 8.94
N SER A 132 13.34 -4.56 8.04
CA SER A 132 12.78 -3.26 8.37
C SER A 132 11.30 -3.39 8.76
N ASP A 133 10.82 -2.48 9.61
CA ASP A 133 9.42 -2.37 10.02
C ASP A 133 8.63 -1.35 9.17
N TYR A 134 9.24 -0.83 8.11
CA TYR A 134 8.61 0.14 7.20
C TYR A 134 8.05 -0.57 5.97
N TRP A 135 6.93 -1.21 6.14
CA TRP A 135 6.15 -1.93 5.14
C TRP A 135 4.71 -2.08 5.60
N CYS A 136 3.78 -2.41 4.71
CA CYS A 136 2.38 -2.61 5.04
C CYS A 136 1.70 -3.64 4.13
N SER A 137 0.44 -3.99 4.44
CA SER A 137 -0.50 -4.58 3.49
C SER A 137 -1.49 -3.51 3.06
N ALA A 138 -1.80 -3.43 1.79
CA ALA A 138 -2.64 -2.41 1.21
C ALA A 138 -3.65 -2.98 0.22
N LEU A 139 -4.82 -2.38 0.12
CA LEU A 139 -5.78 -2.65 -0.93
C LEU A 139 -6.66 -1.44 -1.23
N ALA A 140 -7.24 -1.42 -2.44
CA ALA A 140 -8.26 -0.47 -2.84
C ALA A 140 -9.42 -1.19 -3.54
N LEU A 141 -10.60 -0.57 -3.56
CA LEU A 141 -11.74 -0.98 -4.38
C LEU A 141 -12.02 0.11 -5.41
N VAL A 142 -12.13 -0.29 -6.68
CA VAL A 142 -12.44 0.61 -7.79
C VAL A 142 -13.60 0.08 -8.63
N THR A 143 -14.23 0.96 -9.40
CA THR A 143 -15.08 0.61 -10.55
C THR A 143 -14.35 1.00 -11.82
N GLY A 144 -14.41 0.15 -12.84
CA GLY A 144 -13.72 0.32 -14.12
C GLY A 144 -12.31 -0.26 -14.11
N ASP A 145 -11.46 0.21 -15.03
CA ASP A 145 -10.07 -0.21 -15.17
C ASP A 145 -9.22 0.38 -14.02
N PRO A 146 -8.50 -0.44 -13.23
CA PRO A 146 -7.61 0.07 -12.17
C PRO A 146 -6.61 1.13 -12.62
N SER A 147 -6.09 1.03 -13.84
CA SER A 147 -5.13 2.01 -14.38
C SER A 147 -5.76 3.39 -14.66
N ASN A 148 -7.07 3.43 -14.81
CA ASN A 148 -7.85 4.67 -15.00
C ASN A 148 -9.28 4.47 -14.46
N PRO A 149 -9.47 4.34 -13.15
CA PRO A 149 -10.75 3.99 -12.56
C PRO A 149 -11.80 5.07 -12.79
N GLU A 150 -13.02 4.63 -13.14
CA GLU A 150 -14.20 5.49 -13.21
C GLU A 150 -14.56 6.01 -11.82
N GLN A 151 -14.34 5.18 -10.80
CA GLN A 151 -14.52 5.53 -9.39
C GLN A 151 -13.52 4.78 -8.51
N LEU A 152 -12.83 5.50 -7.64
CA LEU A 152 -12.10 4.97 -6.49
C LEU A 152 -13.06 5.02 -5.29
N HIS A 153 -13.42 3.88 -4.74
CA HIS A 153 -14.37 3.81 -3.62
C HIS A 153 -13.69 4.10 -2.31
N PHE A 154 -12.65 3.34 -1.99
CA PHE A 154 -11.85 3.48 -0.77
C PHE A 154 -10.50 2.76 -0.91
N GLY A 155 -9.63 3.03 0.08
CA GLY A 155 -8.40 2.30 0.33
C GLY A 155 -8.30 1.89 1.80
N ALA A 156 -7.60 0.80 2.04
CA ALA A 156 -7.22 0.32 3.36
C ALA A 156 -5.73 -0.02 3.38
N VAL A 157 -5.04 0.40 4.44
CA VAL A 157 -3.60 0.15 4.65
C VAL A 157 -3.40 -0.31 6.08
N HIS A 158 -2.70 -1.43 6.29
CA HIS A 158 -2.32 -1.90 7.62
C HIS A 158 -0.81 -2.01 7.74
N ARG A 159 -0.24 -1.31 8.72
CA ARG A 159 1.19 -1.38 9.08
C ARG A 159 1.38 -2.26 10.32
N PRO A 160 1.79 -3.52 10.19
CA PRO A 160 1.83 -4.48 11.30
C PRO A 160 2.75 -4.06 12.44
N ALA A 161 3.90 -3.48 12.14
CA ALA A 161 4.88 -3.07 13.15
C ALA A 161 4.33 -2.07 14.17
N MET A 162 3.43 -1.19 13.75
CA MET A 162 2.79 -0.17 14.59
C MET A 162 1.40 -0.61 15.05
N GLY A 163 0.83 -1.65 14.44
CA GLY A 163 -0.55 -2.06 14.64
C GLY A 163 -1.58 -1.06 14.10
N TYR A 164 -1.19 -0.14 13.22
CA TYR A 164 -2.06 0.89 12.68
C TYR A 164 -2.80 0.39 11.45
N THR A 165 -4.09 0.71 11.37
CA THR A 165 -4.92 0.49 10.18
C THR A 165 -5.55 1.81 9.77
N TRP A 166 -5.26 2.23 8.53
CA TRP A 166 -5.91 3.38 7.88
C TRP A 166 -6.98 2.89 6.93
N PHE A 167 -8.06 3.64 6.87
CA PHE A 167 -9.17 3.40 5.96
C PHE A 167 -9.82 4.73 5.58
N GLY A 168 -10.14 4.93 4.30
CA GLY A 168 -10.79 6.14 3.80
C GLY A 168 -10.92 6.15 2.29
N GLY A 169 -11.52 7.24 1.74
CA GLY A 169 -11.68 7.37 0.30
C GLY A 169 -12.41 8.65 -0.09
N PRO A 170 -12.58 8.89 -1.39
CA PRO A 170 -13.37 10.04 -1.86
C PRO A 170 -14.78 10.03 -1.25
N GLY A 171 -15.07 11.06 -0.46
CA GLY A 171 -16.36 11.15 0.28
C GLY A 171 -16.47 10.30 1.54
N ILE A 172 -15.42 9.54 1.90
CA ILE A 172 -15.31 8.76 3.15
C ILE A 172 -14.15 9.36 3.96
N PRO A 173 -14.42 10.01 5.11
CA PRO A 173 -13.35 10.56 5.94
C PRO A 173 -12.32 9.50 6.32
N THR A 174 -11.05 9.81 6.10
CA THR A 174 -9.97 8.89 6.44
C THR A 174 -9.83 8.77 7.95
N THR A 175 -9.72 7.53 8.41
CA THR A 175 -9.51 7.17 9.81
C THR A 175 -8.19 6.44 9.99
N ARG A 176 -7.61 6.51 11.20
CA ARG A 176 -6.62 5.55 11.70
C ARG A 176 -7.16 4.89 12.96
N ASP A 177 -7.24 3.56 12.96
CA ASP A 177 -7.81 2.77 14.07
C ASP A 177 -9.21 3.29 14.46
N ALA A 178 -10.07 3.48 13.46
CA ALA A 178 -11.42 4.04 13.54
C ALA A 178 -11.51 5.49 14.10
N LYS A 179 -10.38 6.20 14.26
CA LYS A 179 -10.37 7.60 14.69
C LYS A 179 -10.18 8.49 13.45
N PRO A 180 -11.10 9.43 13.19
CA PRO A 180 -10.98 10.35 12.06
C PRO A 180 -9.68 11.13 12.10
N LEU A 181 -9.04 11.28 10.95
CA LEU A 181 -7.91 12.19 10.76
C LEU A 181 -8.43 13.60 10.45
N PRO A 182 -7.69 14.65 10.81
CA PRO A 182 -8.03 16.00 10.41
C PRO A 182 -7.88 16.18 8.90
N GLU A 183 -8.58 17.16 8.33
CA GLU A 183 -8.34 17.60 6.95
C GLU A 183 -6.90 18.13 6.79
N LEU A 184 -6.33 17.96 5.59
CA LEU A 184 -5.01 18.49 5.29
C LEU A 184 -5.02 20.02 5.27
N HIS A 185 -4.04 20.61 5.93
CA HIS A 185 -3.81 22.05 5.87
C HIS A 185 -2.93 22.41 4.68
N ASP A 186 -3.21 23.55 4.05
CA ASP A 186 -2.35 24.09 3.01
C ASP A 186 -1.00 24.52 3.58
N VAL A 187 0.05 23.91 3.05
CA VAL A 187 1.45 24.17 3.40
C VAL A 187 2.24 24.20 2.09
N PRO A 188 3.11 25.20 1.84
CA PRO A 188 3.90 25.25 0.63
C PRO A 188 5.02 24.19 0.64
N LEU A 189 5.49 23.80 -0.55
CA LEU A 189 6.54 22.80 -0.74
C LEU A 189 7.80 23.08 0.08
N SER A 190 8.20 24.35 0.18
CA SER A 190 9.38 24.80 0.94
C SER A 190 9.32 24.50 2.45
N HIS A 191 8.14 24.25 3.00
CA HIS A 191 7.92 23.85 4.40
C HIS A 191 7.52 22.39 4.56
N THR A 192 7.59 21.62 3.48
CA THR A 192 7.04 20.27 3.39
C THR A 192 8.13 19.21 3.41
N GLY A 193 7.93 18.15 4.20
CA GLY A 193 8.67 16.90 4.07
C GLY A 193 8.12 16.12 2.87
N LEU A 194 8.94 15.88 1.85
CA LEU A 194 8.58 15.14 0.65
C LEU A 194 8.93 13.66 0.81
N GLY A 195 7.91 12.78 0.81
CA GLY A 195 8.08 11.35 0.58
C GLY A 195 8.31 11.11 -0.91
N THR A 196 9.32 10.36 -1.28
CA THR A 196 9.63 10.08 -2.68
C THR A 196 10.48 8.83 -2.79
N TYR A 197 10.59 8.26 -3.99
CA TYR A 197 11.57 7.24 -4.29
C TYR A 197 12.14 7.45 -5.71
N LEU A 198 13.45 7.41 -5.83
CA LEU A 198 14.16 7.38 -7.11
C LEU A 198 15.12 6.20 -7.10
N HIS A 199 14.77 5.14 -7.80
CA HIS A 199 15.60 3.95 -7.86
C HIS A 199 16.97 4.28 -8.47
N PRO A 200 18.09 3.73 -7.97
CA PRO A 200 19.46 4.03 -8.45
C PRO A 200 19.65 3.93 -9.95
N THR A 201 18.94 3.04 -10.65
CA THR A 201 19.01 2.92 -12.13
C THR A 201 18.53 4.16 -12.86
N TYR A 202 17.59 4.94 -12.27
CA TYR A 202 17.06 6.17 -12.84
C TYR A 202 17.94 7.39 -12.57
N LEU A 203 18.88 7.31 -11.61
CA LEU A 203 19.84 8.39 -11.37
C LEU A 203 20.73 8.68 -12.59
N GLY A 204 20.96 7.66 -13.45
CA GLY A 204 21.67 7.80 -14.71
C GLY A 204 20.85 8.41 -15.85
N GLN A 205 19.53 8.42 -15.74
CA GLN A 205 18.61 8.98 -16.74
C GLN A 205 18.42 10.47 -16.48
N VAL A 206 19.03 11.30 -17.33
CA VAL A 206 19.18 12.74 -17.10
C VAL A 206 17.82 13.44 -16.97
N GLU A 207 16.86 13.10 -17.81
CA GLU A 207 15.53 13.72 -17.87
C GLU A 207 14.72 13.39 -16.61
N VAL A 208 14.69 12.11 -16.19
CA VAL A 208 13.99 11.67 -14.98
C VAL A 208 14.62 12.29 -13.74
N ARG A 209 15.96 12.24 -13.67
CA ARG A 209 16.71 12.85 -12.55
C ARG A 209 16.48 14.35 -12.45
N ASN A 210 16.49 15.08 -13.57
CA ASN A 210 16.28 16.53 -13.57
C ASN A 210 14.85 16.87 -13.16
N ALA A 211 13.84 16.13 -13.61
CA ALA A 211 12.46 16.25 -13.15
C ALA A 211 12.37 16.03 -11.64
N TRP A 212 13.00 14.99 -11.12
CA TRP A 212 13.04 14.73 -9.67
C TRP A 212 13.75 15.85 -8.90
N LEU A 213 14.91 16.32 -9.39
CA LEU A 213 15.68 17.40 -8.74
C LEU A 213 14.93 18.72 -8.74
N SER A 214 14.15 19.03 -9.80
CA SER A 214 13.38 20.28 -9.87
C SER A 214 12.39 20.44 -8.71
N VAL A 215 11.89 19.33 -8.16
CA VAL A 215 10.99 19.29 -7.01
C VAL A 215 11.76 19.12 -5.70
N SER A 216 12.62 18.11 -5.63
CA SER A 216 13.26 17.70 -4.39
C SER A 216 14.20 18.75 -3.78
N THR A 217 14.73 19.65 -4.60
CA THR A 217 15.56 20.78 -4.12
C THR A 217 14.74 21.94 -3.53
N ARG A 218 13.41 21.91 -3.68
CA ARG A 218 12.51 23.00 -3.20
C ARG A 218 11.79 22.63 -1.91
N CYS A 219 11.81 21.37 -1.47
CA CYS A 219 11.17 20.93 -0.23
C CYS A 219 12.07 21.16 0.99
N ALA A 220 11.46 21.15 2.19
CA ALA A 220 12.21 21.28 3.45
C ALA A 220 13.10 20.08 3.73
N SER A 221 12.67 18.89 3.36
CA SER A 221 13.43 17.64 3.54
C SER A 221 12.90 16.52 2.66
N ILE A 222 13.76 15.56 2.32
CA ILE A 222 13.43 14.39 1.51
C ILE A 222 13.36 13.16 2.40
N ARG A 223 12.39 12.30 2.14
CA ARG A 223 12.26 10.96 2.74
C ARG A 223 12.16 9.93 1.63
N MET A 224 13.08 8.96 1.62
CA MET A 224 13.07 7.81 0.72
C MET A 224 12.96 6.56 1.59
N LEU A 225 11.73 6.19 1.96
CA LEU A 225 11.47 5.17 2.98
C LEU A 225 11.13 3.81 2.38
N GLY A 226 10.62 3.76 1.13
CA GLY A 226 10.51 2.54 0.34
C GLY A 226 9.27 1.69 0.61
N ALA A 227 8.15 2.31 1.01
CA ALA A 227 6.82 1.70 1.04
C ALA A 227 5.80 2.81 0.70
N GLY A 228 5.27 2.79 -0.52
CA GLY A 228 4.47 3.87 -1.07
C GLY A 228 3.17 4.10 -0.31
N SER A 229 2.46 3.04 0.03
CA SER A 229 1.20 3.13 0.78
C SER A 229 1.42 3.62 2.22
N VAL A 230 2.56 3.30 2.87
CA VAL A 230 2.90 3.87 4.20
C VAL A 230 3.21 5.36 4.09
N ASP A 231 3.95 5.76 3.04
CA ASP A 231 4.25 7.17 2.79
C ASP A 231 2.97 7.98 2.55
N LEU A 232 2.05 7.46 1.72
CA LEU A 232 0.76 8.10 1.42
C LEU A 232 -0.16 8.14 2.65
N ALA A 233 -0.17 7.10 3.50
CA ALA A 233 -0.83 7.16 4.80
C ALA A 233 -0.21 8.25 5.69
N GLY A 234 1.11 8.42 5.63
CA GLY A 234 1.82 9.51 6.30
C GLY A 234 1.43 10.90 5.77
N VAL A 235 1.16 11.04 4.47
CA VAL A 235 0.59 12.27 3.89
C VAL A 235 -0.80 12.52 4.46
N ALA A 236 -1.68 11.50 4.46
CA ALA A 236 -3.03 11.64 5.01
C ALA A 236 -3.04 12.02 6.50
N GLU A 237 -2.03 11.61 7.29
CA GLU A 237 -1.86 11.98 8.69
C GLU A 237 -1.18 13.33 8.91
N GLY A 238 -0.57 13.92 7.86
CA GLY A 238 0.25 15.12 7.98
C GLY A 238 1.66 14.89 8.54
N THR A 239 2.13 13.64 8.70
CA THR A 239 3.52 13.32 9.09
C THR A 239 4.49 13.44 7.93
N LEU A 240 4.01 13.32 6.70
CA LEU A 240 4.61 13.79 5.46
C LEU A 240 3.71 14.87 4.87
N GLY A 241 4.29 15.89 4.24
CA GLY A 241 3.49 16.97 3.66
C GLY A 241 3.11 16.73 2.20
N ALA A 242 3.90 15.91 1.49
CA ALA A 242 3.64 15.49 0.12
C ALA A 242 4.32 14.16 -0.20
N TRP A 243 3.85 13.53 -1.27
CA TRP A 243 4.50 12.37 -1.86
C TRP A 243 4.59 12.51 -3.37
N MET A 244 5.72 12.06 -3.95
CA MET A 244 5.95 12.08 -5.39
C MET A 244 6.82 10.90 -5.82
N GLN A 245 6.32 10.07 -6.75
CA GLN A 245 7.06 8.95 -7.33
C GLN A 245 6.63 8.72 -8.78
N HIS A 246 7.55 8.26 -9.65
CA HIS A 246 7.22 7.93 -11.03
C HIS A 246 6.99 6.42 -11.23
N SER A 247 6.29 6.09 -12.31
CA SER A 247 6.10 4.70 -12.78
C SER A 247 5.57 3.77 -11.68
N VAL A 248 4.59 4.24 -10.93
CA VAL A 248 3.98 3.55 -9.79
C VAL A 248 2.92 2.59 -10.30
N ALA A 249 2.87 1.37 -9.78
CA ALA A 249 1.82 0.41 -10.06
C ALA A 249 0.50 0.81 -9.37
N ASP A 250 -0.63 0.30 -9.88
CA ASP A 250 -1.94 0.66 -9.34
C ASP A 250 -2.11 0.23 -7.88
N TRP A 251 -1.53 -0.91 -7.49
CA TRP A 251 -1.58 -1.42 -6.11
C TRP A 251 -0.72 -0.64 -5.13
N ASP A 252 0.36 0.03 -5.57
CA ASP A 252 1.17 0.96 -4.78
C ASP A 252 0.52 2.35 -4.65
N TRP A 253 -0.37 2.71 -5.61
CA TRP A 253 -0.94 4.05 -5.72
C TRP A 253 -2.35 4.17 -5.14
N LEU A 254 -3.27 3.30 -5.58
CA LEU A 254 -4.70 3.48 -5.32
C LEU A 254 -5.07 3.42 -3.84
N PRO A 255 -4.49 2.49 -3.01
CA PRO A 255 -4.84 2.45 -1.59
C PRO A 255 -4.50 3.75 -0.87
N GLY A 256 -3.28 4.23 -1.05
CA GLY A 256 -2.81 5.47 -0.43
C GLY A 256 -3.47 6.73 -1.00
N ARG A 257 -3.71 6.77 -2.32
CA ARG A 257 -4.48 7.83 -2.97
C ARG A 257 -5.85 8.02 -2.31
N ALA A 258 -6.57 6.93 -2.08
CA ALA A 258 -7.88 6.99 -1.43
C ALA A 258 -7.80 7.64 -0.04
N LEU A 259 -6.78 7.29 0.75
CA LEU A 259 -6.58 7.88 2.08
C LEU A 259 -6.33 9.38 2.02
N VAL A 260 -5.49 9.84 1.07
CA VAL A 260 -5.18 11.27 0.90
C VAL A 260 -6.42 12.04 0.43
N GLU A 261 -7.19 11.50 -0.52
CA GLU A 261 -8.44 12.12 -0.98
C GLU A 261 -9.50 12.18 0.14
N GLY A 262 -9.53 11.18 1.04
CA GLY A 262 -10.45 11.13 2.19
C GLY A 262 -10.17 12.15 3.31
N VAL A 263 -9.03 12.85 3.28
CA VAL A 263 -8.70 14.00 4.14
C VAL A 263 -8.70 15.33 3.38
N GLY A 264 -9.34 15.37 2.19
CA GLY A 264 -9.42 16.58 1.35
C GLY A 264 -8.13 16.89 0.59
N GLY A 265 -7.20 15.95 0.51
CA GLY A 265 -5.98 16.09 -0.27
C GLY A 265 -6.21 15.99 -1.79
N THR A 266 -5.22 16.38 -2.54
CA THR A 266 -5.19 16.36 -4.00
C THR A 266 -4.21 15.31 -4.49
N CYS A 267 -4.66 14.50 -5.45
CA CYS A 267 -3.86 13.44 -6.07
C CYS A 267 -3.90 13.60 -7.60
N VAL A 268 -2.72 13.62 -8.24
CA VAL A 268 -2.62 13.79 -9.70
C VAL A 268 -1.52 12.91 -10.28
N THR A 269 -1.64 12.60 -11.56
CA THR A 269 -0.58 11.95 -12.34
C THR A 269 -0.25 12.82 -13.53
N ILE A 270 1.04 13.19 -13.68
CA ILE A 270 1.48 14.07 -14.78
C ILE A 270 2.75 13.54 -15.43
N PRO A 271 2.91 13.71 -16.76
CA PRO A 271 4.12 13.34 -17.45
C PRO A 271 5.21 14.39 -17.24
N ALA A 272 6.45 13.97 -16.93
CA ALA A 272 7.64 14.80 -16.99
C ALA A 272 8.90 13.93 -17.12
N GLY A 273 9.91 14.38 -17.87
CA GLY A 273 11.16 13.64 -18.06
C GLY A 273 10.98 12.24 -18.68
N GLY A 274 9.93 12.04 -19.49
CA GLY A 274 9.66 10.77 -20.16
C GLY A 274 8.97 9.71 -19.32
N VAL A 275 8.54 10.03 -18.10
CA VAL A 275 7.79 9.14 -17.18
C VAL A 275 6.56 9.84 -16.60
N ASN A 276 5.63 9.05 -16.06
CA ASN A 276 4.47 9.59 -15.34
C ASN A 276 4.77 9.69 -13.84
N TRP A 277 4.58 10.87 -13.27
CA TRP A 277 4.75 11.15 -11.85
C TRP A 277 3.40 11.16 -11.16
N HIS A 278 3.28 10.33 -10.13
CA HIS A 278 2.15 10.34 -9.20
C HIS A 278 2.50 11.29 -8.05
N ILE A 279 1.58 12.17 -7.71
CA ILE A 279 1.79 13.25 -6.74
C ILE A 279 0.58 13.32 -5.83
N ALA A 280 0.81 13.40 -4.52
CA ALA A 280 -0.23 13.51 -3.51
C ALA A 280 0.17 14.52 -2.41
N GLY A 281 -0.80 15.31 -1.93
CA GLY A 281 -0.58 16.28 -0.87
C GLY A 281 -1.76 17.25 -0.74
N ASN A 282 -1.56 18.37 -0.04
CA ASN A 282 -2.52 19.46 -0.08
C ASN A 282 -2.52 20.16 -1.46
N ALA A 283 -3.55 20.94 -1.77
CA ALA A 283 -3.71 21.56 -3.09
C ALA A 283 -2.55 22.48 -3.47
N THR A 284 -2.03 23.25 -2.51
CA THR A 284 -0.92 24.19 -2.73
C THR A 284 0.36 23.44 -3.09
N VAL A 285 0.75 22.43 -2.31
CA VAL A 285 1.99 21.67 -2.56
C VAL A 285 1.92 20.90 -3.88
N VAL A 286 0.77 20.32 -4.22
CA VAL A 286 0.59 19.61 -5.50
C VAL A 286 0.75 20.59 -6.68
N SER A 287 0.14 21.78 -6.60
CA SER A 287 0.28 22.83 -7.63
C SER A 287 1.73 23.29 -7.79
N GLU A 288 2.47 23.48 -6.70
CA GLU A 288 3.89 23.88 -6.74
C GLU A 288 4.78 22.78 -7.33
N ILE A 289 4.50 21.49 -7.02
CA ILE A 289 5.20 20.34 -7.63
C ILE A 289 4.93 20.29 -9.15
N GLN A 290 3.66 20.43 -9.57
CA GLN A 290 3.30 20.45 -10.99
C GLN A 290 4.04 21.58 -11.74
N HIS A 291 4.11 22.77 -11.14
CA HIS A 291 4.83 23.89 -11.71
C HIS A 291 6.32 23.61 -11.85
N ALA A 292 6.97 23.08 -10.81
CA ALA A 292 8.38 22.73 -10.83
C ALA A 292 8.73 21.68 -11.91
N LEU A 293 7.87 20.66 -12.08
CA LEU A 293 8.02 19.68 -13.14
C LEU A 293 7.86 20.27 -14.53
N SER A 294 6.91 21.21 -14.73
CA SER A 294 6.69 21.90 -15.99
C SER A 294 7.88 22.78 -16.38
N GLU A 295 8.47 23.51 -15.43
CA GLU A 295 9.69 24.31 -15.67
C GLU A 295 10.87 23.44 -16.10
N SER A 296 11.01 22.22 -15.53
CA SER A 296 12.10 21.31 -15.88
C SER A 296 12.03 20.81 -17.33
N MET A 297 10.84 20.75 -17.93
CA MET A 297 10.65 20.38 -19.34
C MET A 297 11.03 21.52 -20.28
N SER A 298 10.71 22.76 -19.91
CA SER A 298 11.00 23.95 -20.73
C SER A 298 12.50 24.33 -20.76
N ALA A 299 13.28 23.86 -19.79
CA ALA A 299 14.72 24.16 -19.70
C ALA A 299 15.58 23.24 -20.59
N VAL A 300 15.00 22.23 -21.25
CA VAL A 300 15.68 21.24 -22.11
C VAL A 300 15.53 21.57 -23.60
N GLU A 301 14.64 22.52 -23.97
CA GLU A 301 14.53 23.09 -25.32
C GLU A 301 15.52 24.27 -25.47
#